data_753f51d4c83804b140771c3379a2c192
#
_entry.id   753f51d4c83804b140771c3379a2c192
#
_cell.length_a   1.000
_cell.length_b   1.000
_cell.length_c   1.000
_cell.angle_alpha   90.00
_cell.angle_beta   90.00
_cell.angle_gamma   90.00
#
_symmetry.space_group_name_H-M   'P 1'
#
loop_
_entity.id
_entity.type
_entity.pdbx_description
1 polymer ?
#
loop_
_entity_poly.entity_id
_entity_poly.type
_entity_poly.pdbx_seq_one_letter_code
_entity_poly.pdbx_strand_id
1 'polypeptide(L)'
;MKVSDLRVMVIGAHPDDADLNFGGTAIKLAGAGAHVRFVSVCNGSKGHRVLSEKDLAERRFGEMQRSAAILGVEKYETLGCPDCEIEPTMEWRRELTRVIRRFSPHLIFTHRTCDYHADHRAVGQLVMDATYFLVVPHWCPDVPEPSVYPAVFFLRDKFTVPREMRPDVAVDITDVGDRMLDALACHESQFFEWLPPEIPGCVEANPGVGGSAEAKREFIRKFWFSGHKEYDMKRFGLPFKYGEVFEMSEYGAQLTTEQLRAIFPEGSVVPEREISEYKT
;
A
#
# COMPACT_ATOMS: atom_id res chain seq x y z
N MET A 1 0.22 -7.72 22.02
CA MET A 1 0.97 -8.45 20.98
C MET A 1 2.31 -7.76 20.82
N LYS A 2 3.41 -8.50 20.65
CA LYS A 2 4.72 -7.90 20.35
C LYS A 2 4.75 -7.52 18.87
N VAL A 3 5.49 -6.47 18.51
CA VAL A 3 5.64 -6.05 17.10
C VAL A 3 6.31 -7.16 16.28
N SER A 4 7.20 -7.95 16.87
CA SER A 4 7.81 -9.12 16.23
C SER A 4 6.84 -10.24 15.83
N ASP A 5 5.65 -10.27 16.40
CA ASP A 5 4.62 -11.27 16.06
C ASP A 5 3.59 -10.68 15.05
N LEU A 6 3.70 -9.38 14.75
CA LEU A 6 2.78 -8.67 13.88
C LEU A 6 2.97 -9.08 12.42
N ARG A 7 1.89 -9.50 11.78
CA ARG A 7 1.84 -9.76 10.34
C ARG A 7 1.01 -8.69 9.66
N VAL A 8 1.63 -8.00 8.70
CA VAL A 8 1.03 -6.89 7.95
C VAL A 8 1.02 -7.23 6.46
N MET A 9 -0.12 -7.09 5.83
CA MET A 9 -0.27 -7.27 4.38
C MET A 9 -0.75 -5.97 3.75
N VAL A 10 -0.05 -5.49 2.74
CA VAL A 10 -0.48 -4.35 1.92
C VAL A 10 -0.88 -4.87 0.55
N ILE A 11 -2.11 -4.61 0.15
CA ILE A 11 -2.69 -5.10 -1.11
C ILE A 11 -3.00 -3.88 -1.98
N GLY A 12 -2.15 -3.64 -2.96
CA GLY A 12 -2.29 -2.60 -3.98
C GLY A 12 -2.78 -3.18 -5.31
N ALA A 13 -3.20 -2.31 -6.21
CA ALA A 13 -3.56 -2.68 -7.58
C ALA A 13 -2.30 -2.89 -8.43
N HIS A 14 -1.36 -1.96 -8.38
CA HIS A 14 -0.18 -1.91 -9.23
C HIS A 14 1.13 -2.14 -8.46
N PRO A 15 2.21 -2.55 -9.15
CA PRO A 15 3.54 -2.75 -8.56
C PRO A 15 4.24 -1.43 -8.21
N ASP A 16 3.77 -0.65 -7.27
CA ASP A 16 4.34 0.59 -6.69
C ASP A 16 3.36 1.25 -5.70
N ASP A 17 2.09 0.85 -5.72
CA ASP A 17 1.06 1.41 -4.82
C ASP A 17 1.43 1.28 -3.34
N ALA A 18 1.88 0.08 -2.95
CA ALA A 18 2.27 -0.20 -1.58
C ALA A 18 3.53 0.59 -1.18
N ASP A 19 4.49 0.70 -2.10
CA ASP A 19 5.72 1.46 -1.91
C ASP A 19 5.42 2.95 -1.67
N LEU A 20 4.57 3.52 -2.52
CA LEU A 20 4.23 4.94 -2.46
C LEU A 20 3.37 5.28 -1.23
N ASN A 21 2.48 4.39 -0.81
CA ASN A 21 1.48 4.71 0.21
C ASN A 21 1.77 4.13 1.60
N PHE A 22 2.69 3.15 1.69
CA PHE A 22 3.02 2.46 2.94
C PHE A 22 4.52 2.23 3.14
N GLY A 23 5.37 2.66 2.22
CA GLY A 23 6.80 2.35 2.21
C GLY A 23 7.54 2.80 3.47
N GLY A 24 7.29 4.00 3.96
CA GLY A 24 7.89 4.51 5.19
C GLY A 24 7.46 3.72 6.44
N THR A 25 6.18 3.42 6.54
CA THR A 25 5.63 2.57 7.61
C THR A 25 6.19 1.15 7.53
N ALA A 26 6.34 0.60 6.30
CA ALA A 26 6.96 -0.71 6.11
C ALA A 26 8.38 -0.76 6.64
N ILE A 27 9.23 0.24 6.33
CA ILE A 27 10.61 0.33 6.83
C ILE A 27 10.63 0.30 8.36
N LYS A 28 9.77 1.07 9.01
CA LYS A 28 9.70 1.16 10.47
C LYS A 28 9.21 -0.14 11.10
N LEU A 29 8.13 -0.72 10.59
CA LEU A 29 7.57 -1.96 11.13
C LEU A 29 8.49 -3.16 10.89
N ALA A 30 9.05 -3.30 9.69
CA ALA A 30 10.03 -4.35 9.40
C ALA A 30 11.30 -4.19 10.25
N GLY A 31 11.78 -2.94 10.42
CA GLY A 31 12.90 -2.64 11.31
C GLY A 31 12.63 -2.98 12.77
N ALA A 32 11.39 -2.96 13.22
CA ALA A 32 10.95 -3.40 14.54
C ALA A 32 10.67 -4.92 14.63
N GLY A 33 10.88 -5.66 13.55
CA GLY A 33 10.74 -7.11 13.48
C GLY A 33 9.38 -7.63 13.02
N ALA A 34 8.46 -6.77 12.57
CA ALA A 34 7.19 -7.20 12.02
C ALA A 34 7.37 -7.92 10.67
N HIS A 35 6.49 -8.88 10.40
CA HIS A 35 6.40 -9.57 9.12
C HIS A 35 5.55 -8.74 8.14
N VAL A 36 6.19 -8.06 7.21
CA VAL A 36 5.51 -7.19 6.23
C VAL A 36 5.54 -7.85 4.85
N ARG A 37 4.37 -7.97 4.21
CA ARG A 37 4.22 -8.47 2.83
C ARG A 37 3.43 -7.50 1.99
N PHE A 38 3.88 -7.32 0.75
CA PHE A 38 3.19 -6.56 -0.28
C PHE A 38 2.62 -7.49 -1.35
N VAL A 39 1.42 -7.17 -1.80
CA VAL A 39 0.74 -7.87 -2.89
C VAL A 39 0.26 -6.84 -3.89
N SER A 40 0.66 -6.98 -5.15
CA SER A 40 0.07 -6.29 -6.28
C SER A 40 -0.91 -7.23 -6.97
N VAL A 41 -2.16 -6.81 -7.17
CA VAL A 41 -3.14 -7.67 -7.86
C VAL A 41 -2.79 -7.79 -9.35
N CYS A 42 -2.42 -6.68 -10.01
CA CYS A 42 -1.96 -6.74 -11.39
C CYS A 42 -0.43 -6.85 -11.52
N ASN A 43 0.01 -7.17 -12.73
CA ASN A 43 1.42 -7.29 -13.09
C ASN A 43 2.03 -6.00 -13.65
N GLY A 44 1.23 -4.94 -13.79
CA GLY A 44 1.66 -3.64 -14.30
C GLY A 44 2.09 -3.61 -15.76
N SER A 45 1.51 -4.47 -16.60
CA SER A 45 1.99 -4.75 -17.97
C SER A 45 1.67 -3.67 -19.01
N LYS A 46 0.84 -2.65 -18.72
CA LYS A 46 0.34 -1.74 -19.78
C LYS A 46 0.87 -0.30 -19.72
N GLY A 47 1.47 0.10 -18.63
CA GLY A 47 1.96 1.47 -18.43
C GLY A 47 3.35 1.70 -19.07
N HIS A 48 3.51 1.51 -20.39
CA HIS A 48 4.75 1.84 -21.10
C HIS A 48 4.52 1.99 -22.61
N ARG A 49 5.26 2.93 -23.27
CA ARG A 49 5.04 3.24 -24.70
C ARG A 49 5.85 2.38 -25.66
N VAL A 50 6.89 1.70 -25.19
CA VAL A 50 7.86 1.00 -26.05
C VAL A 50 7.91 -0.50 -25.75
N LEU A 51 7.93 -0.89 -24.47
CA LEU A 51 8.02 -2.28 -24.08
C LEU A 51 6.72 -3.03 -24.37
N SER A 52 6.86 -4.31 -24.75
CA SER A 52 5.71 -5.21 -24.82
C SER A 52 5.12 -5.46 -23.43
N GLU A 53 3.86 -5.87 -23.35
CA GLU A 53 3.21 -6.21 -22.07
C GLU A 53 4.01 -7.25 -21.28
N LYS A 54 4.53 -8.27 -21.96
CA LYS A 54 5.34 -9.32 -21.33
C LYS A 54 6.65 -8.78 -20.77
N ASP A 55 7.40 -8.01 -21.57
CA ASP A 55 8.71 -7.50 -21.16
C ASP A 55 8.54 -6.46 -20.01
N LEU A 56 7.48 -5.67 -20.07
CA LEU A 56 7.17 -4.73 -19.01
C LEU A 56 6.80 -5.42 -17.70
N ALA A 57 5.94 -6.44 -17.73
CA ALA A 57 5.57 -7.20 -16.56
C ALA A 57 6.79 -7.85 -15.88
N GLU A 58 7.69 -8.45 -16.67
CA GLU A 58 8.93 -9.04 -16.17
C GLU A 58 9.85 -7.97 -15.56
N ARG A 59 10.01 -6.84 -16.23
CA ARG A 59 10.81 -5.71 -15.71
C ARG A 59 10.23 -5.15 -14.41
N ARG A 60 8.93 -4.88 -14.34
CA ARG A 60 8.26 -4.38 -13.14
C ARG A 60 8.35 -5.35 -11.98
N PHE A 61 8.29 -6.65 -12.24
CA PHE A 61 8.54 -7.66 -11.22
C PHE A 61 9.95 -7.53 -10.62
N GLY A 62 10.98 -7.36 -11.47
CA GLY A 62 12.35 -7.11 -11.01
C GLY A 62 12.49 -5.80 -10.21
N GLU A 63 11.77 -4.75 -10.62
CA GLU A 63 11.71 -3.45 -9.92
C GLU A 63 11.10 -3.60 -8.52
N MET A 64 9.97 -4.31 -8.40
CA MET A 64 9.35 -4.66 -7.10
C MET A 64 10.31 -5.38 -6.16
N GLN A 65 11.07 -6.37 -6.64
CA GLN A 65 11.99 -7.13 -5.80
C GLN A 65 13.13 -6.26 -5.27
N ARG A 66 13.65 -5.33 -6.08
CA ARG A 66 14.68 -4.37 -5.64
C ARG A 66 14.13 -3.41 -4.58
N SER A 67 12.92 -2.90 -4.80
CA SER A 67 12.23 -2.04 -3.83
C SER A 67 11.98 -2.76 -2.51
N ALA A 68 11.45 -3.99 -2.56
CA ALA A 68 11.20 -4.82 -1.38
C ALA A 68 12.44 -5.00 -0.50
N ALA A 69 13.60 -5.23 -1.13
CA ALA A 69 14.87 -5.38 -0.42
C ALA A 69 15.27 -4.10 0.34
N ILE A 70 15.04 -2.93 -0.26
CA ILE A 70 15.31 -1.63 0.38
C ILE A 70 14.31 -1.37 1.51
N LEU A 71 13.03 -1.65 1.31
CA LEU A 71 11.98 -1.45 2.31
C LEU A 71 12.09 -2.43 3.50
N GLY A 72 12.74 -3.58 3.30
CA GLY A 72 12.79 -4.66 4.29
C GLY A 72 11.52 -5.50 4.31
N VAL A 73 10.77 -5.51 3.21
CA VAL A 73 9.56 -6.30 3.04
C VAL A 73 9.93 -7.78 2.84
N GLU A 74 9.29 -8.66 3.59
CA GLU A 74 9.57 -10.11 3.57
C GLU A 74 9.26 -10.75 2.22
N LYS A 75 8.17 -10.29 1.58
CA LYS A 75 7.73 -10.76 0.28
C LYS A 75 6.96 -9.65 -0.44
N TYR A 76 7.28 -9.45 -1.71
CA TYR A 76 6.49 -8.63 -2.62
C TYR A 76 6.11 -9.49 -3.83
N GLU A 77 4.83 -9.82 -3.95
CA GLU A 77 4.29 -10.69 -4.98
C GLU A 77 3.24 -10.00 -5.85
N THR A 78 3.04 -10.50 -7.05
CA THR A 78 1.90 -10.14 -7.91
C THR A 78 0.99 -11.34 -8.10
N LEU A 79 -0.32 -11.10 -8.20
CA LEU A 79 -1.30 -12.14 -8.54
C LEU A 79 -1.37 -12.36 -10.06
N GLY A 80 -0.75 -11.48 -10.86
CA GLY A 80 -0.58 -11.65 -12.29
C GLY A 80 -1.79 -11.22 -13.14
N CYS A 81 -2.80 -10.55 -12.57
CA CYS A 81 -3.85 -9.94 -13.38
C CYS A 81 -3.23 -8.95 -14.37
N PRO A 82 -3.63 -8.92 -15.65
CA PRO A 82 -3.17 -7.88 -16.56
C PRO A 82 -3.55 -6.48 -16.03
N ASP A 83 -2.67 -5.53 -16.24
CA ASP A 83 -2.89 -4.13 -15.87
C ASP A 83 -4.13 -3.55 -16.58
N CYS A 84 -4.88 -2.70 -15.93
CA CYS A 84 -6.17 -2.14 -16.40
C CYS A 84 -7.30 -3.17 -16.59
N GLU A 85 -7.15 -4.40 -16.12
CA GLU A 85 -8.13 -5.49 -16.30
C GLU A 85 -8.62 -6.08 -14.98
N ILE A 86 -8.36 -5.42 -13.86
CA ILE A 86 -8.83 -5.92 -12.56
C ILE A 86 -10.34 -5.72 -12.45
N GLU A 87 -11.07 -6.83 -12.37
CA GLU A 87 -12.49 -6.85 -12.07
C GLU A 87 -12.76 -7.64 -10.78
N PRO A 88 -13.74 -7.26 -9.95
CA PRO A 88 -14.08 -7.97 -8.71
C PRO A 88 -14.87 -9.26 -9.00
N THR A 89 -14.26 -10.17 -9.78
CA THR A 89 -14.85 -11.47 -10.15
C THR A 89 -14.80 -12.47 -9.00
N MET A 90 -15.58 -13.56 -9.12
CA MET A 90 -15.53 -14.68 -8.17
C MET A 90 -14.17 -15.37 -8.14
N GLU A 91 -13.46 -15.40 -9.26
CA GLU A 91 -12.13 -15.99 -9.36
C GLU A 91 -11.13 -15.19 -8.53
N TRP A 92 -11.00 -13.90 -8.78
CA TRP A 92 -10.10 -13.01 -8.03
C TRP A 92 -10.46 -12.92 -6.56
N ARG A 93 -11.76 -12.93 -6.21
CA ARG A 93 -12.19 -12.99 -4.82
C ARG A 93 -11.70 -14.24 -4.10
N ARG A 94 -11.77 -15.40 -4.75
CA ARG A 94 -11.26 -16.67 -4.22
C ARG A 94 -9.74 -16.65 -4.07
N GLU A 95 -9.04 -16.19 -5.11
CA GLU A 95 -7.57 -16.16 -5.05
C GLU A 95 -7.08 -15.21 -3.96
N LEU A 96 -7.63 -14.01 -3.87
CA LEU A 96 -7.28 -13.07 -2.81
C LEU A 96 -7.60 -13.62 -1.41
N THR A 97 -8.75 -14.28 -1.24
CA THR A 97 -9.08 -14.96 0.03
C THR A 97 -8.00 -15.98 0.40
N ARG A 98 -7.54 -16.79 -0.55
CA ARG A 98 -6.48 -17.78 -0.31
C ARG A 98 -5.16 -17.14 0.08
N VAL A 99 -4.77 -16.06 -0.61
CA VAL A 99 -3.55 -15.31 -0.31
C VAL A 99 -3.60 -14.75 1.11
N ILE A 100 -4.70 -14.13 1.49
CA ILE A 100 -4.89 -13.57 2.84
C ILE A 100 -4.87 -14.70 3.89
N ARG A 101 -5.61 -15.79 3.67
CA ARG A 101 -5.65 -16.94 4.61
C ARG A 101 -4.29 -17.57 4.82
N ARG A 102 -3.49 -17.78 3.77
CA ARG A 102 -2.14 -18.36 3.86
C ARG A 102 -1.19 -17.55 4.73
N PHE A 103 -1.28 -16.25 4.68
CA PHE A 103 -0.43 -15.39 5.50
C PHE A 103 -1.04 -15.10 6.87
N SER A 104 -2.37 -15.12 6.97
CA SER A 104 -3.12 -14.83 8.20
C SER A 104 -2.68 -13.49 8.84
N PRO A 105 -2.80 -12.34 8.12
CA PRO A 105 -2.35 -11.04 8.61
C PRO A 105 -3.18 -10.57 9.80
N HIS A 106 -2.57 -9.78 10.67
CA HIS A 106 -3.28 -9.02 11.72
C HIS A 106 -3.83 -7.71 11.16
N LEU A 107 -3.09 -7.11 10.21
CA LEU A 107 -3.46 -5.86 9.55
C LEU A 107 -3.42 -6.04 8.03
N ILE A 108 -4.44 -5.51 7.35
CA ILE A 108 -4.49 -5.39 5.89
C ILE A 108 -4.60 -3.90 5.56
N PHE A 109 -3.80 -3.44 4.59
CA PHE A 109 -3.91 -2.11 4.01
C PHE A 109 -4.28 -2.22 2.55
N THR A 110 -5.22 -1.39 2.08
CA THR A 110 -5.69 -1.42 0.69
C THR A 110 -6.28 -0.09 0.25
N HIS A 111 -6.68 0.01 -1.01
CA HIS A 111 -7.36 1.18 -1.55
C HIS A 111 -8.78 1.34 -1.02
N ARG A 112 -9.28 2.59 -0.98
CA ARG A 112 -10.71 2.85 -0.81
C ARG A 112 -11.47 2.44 -2.09
N THR A 113 -12.75 2.08 -1.91
CA THR A 113 -13.62 1.70 -3.02
C THR A 113 -14.11 2.88 -3.88
N CYS A 114 -13.65 4.09 -3.60
CA CYS A 114 -14.06 5.34 -4.24
C CYS A 114 -12.91 6.08 -4.94
N ASP A 115 -11.89 5.36 -5.39
CA ASP A 115 -10.72 5.90 -6.09
C ASP A 115 -11.05 6.31 -7.55
N TYR A 116 -10.21 7.18 -8.16
CA TYR A 116 -10.33 7.53 -9.58
C TYR A 116 -9.95 6.36 -10.50
N HIS A 117 -8.99 5.52 -10.09
CA HIS A 117 -8.52 4.40 -10.89
C HIS A 117 -9.45 3.20 -10.76
N ALA A 118 -9.85 2.62 -11.89
CA ALA A 118 -10.75 1.46 -11.90
C ALA A 118 -10.17 0.28 -11.12
N ASP A 119 -8.87 -0.03 -11.34
CA ASP A 119 -8.17 -1.13 -10.69
C ASP A 119 -8.08 -0.93 -9.17
N HIS A 120 -7.83 0.32 -8.69
CA HIS A 120 -7.83 0.62 -7.25
C HIS A 120 -9.19 0.33 -6.63
N ARG A 121 -10.29 0.77 -7.28
CA ARG A 121 -11.66 0.48 -6.80
C ARG A 121 -11.94 -1.01 -6.76
N ALA A 122 -11.54 -1.73 -7.81
CA ALA A 122 -11.73 -3.17 -7.91
C ALA A 122 -10.96 -3.91 -6.80
N VAL A 123 -9.71 -3.54 -6.52
CA VAL A 123 -8.93 -4.12 -5.42
C VAL A 123 -9.53 -3.79 -4.07
N GLY A 124 -9.92 -2.53 -3.83
CA GLY A 124 -10.62 -2.15 -2.61
C GLY A 124 -11.89 -2.98 -2.40
N GLN A 125 -12.69 -3.18 -3.45
CA GLN A 125 -13.89 -4.03 -3.42
C GLN A 125 -13.54 -5.49 -3.12
N LEU A 126 -12.54 -6.06 -3.79
CA LEU A 126 -12.10 -7.45 -3.59
C LEU A 126 -11.64 -7.71 -2.15
N VAL A 127 -10.88 -6.77 -1.56
CA VAL A 127 -10.43 -6.90 -0.17
C VAL A 127 -11.60 -6.81 0.80
N MET A 128 -12.53 -5.87 0.60
CA MET A 128 -13.71 -5.74 1.44
C MET A 128 -14.60 -6.99 1.37
N ASP A 129 -14.84 -7.50 0.16
CA ASP A 129 -15.59 -8.75 -0.02
C ASP A 129 -14.89 -9.95 0.64
N ALA A 130 -13.56 -10.06 0.44
CA ALA A 130 -12.78 -11.16 1.01
C ALA A 130 -12.80 -11.14 2.55
N THR A 131 -12.79 -9.97 3.17
CA THR A 131 -12.72 -9.82 4.63
C THR A 131 -13.81 -10.63 5.34
N TYR A 132 -15.07 -10.53 4.89
CA TYR A 132 -16.14 -11.34 5.46
C TYR A 132 -15.94 -12.84 5.18
N PHE A 133 -15.50 -13.21 3.96
CA PHE A 133 -15.35 -14.59 3.56
C PHE A 133 -14.16 -15.32 4.18
N LEU A 134 -13.25 -14.61 4.84
CA LEU A 134 -12.11 -15.24 5.51
C LEU A 134 -12.52 -16.31 6.53
N VAL A 135 -13.67 -16.13 7.19
CA VAL A 135 -14.17 -17.01 8.24
C VAL A 135 -15.34 -17.92 7.80
N VAL A 136 -15.61 -17.98 6.48
CA VAL A 136 -16.68 -18.84 5.95
C VAL A 136 -16.12 -20.23 5.64
N PRO A 137 -16.52 -21.30 6.36
CA PRO A 137 -15.85 -22.61 6.30
C PRO A 137 -15.82 -23.26 4.93
N HIS A 138 -16.91 -23.19 4.18
CA HIS A 138 -17.03 -23.79 2.84
C HIS A 138 -16.54 -22.89 1.71
N TRP A 139 -16.06 -21.69 2.02
CA TRP A 139 -15.41 -20.80 1.07
C TRP A 139 -13.92 -21.08 1.02
N CYS A 140 -13.38 -21.47 -0.14
CA CYS A 140 -11.98 -21.87 -0.32
C CYS A 140 -11.49 -22.88 0.72
N PRO A 141 -12.16 -24.05 0.85
CA PRO A 141 -11.86 -25.04 1.89
C PRO A 141 -10.47 -25.70 1.76
N ASP A 142 -9.80 -25.45 0.65
CA ASP A 142 -8.42 -25.86 0.37
C ASP A 142 -7.37 -25.07 1.17
N VAL A 143 -7.75 -23.94 1.78
CA VAL A 143 -6.90 -23.13 2.66
C VAL A 143 -7.64 -22.87 3.97
N PRO A 144 -7.06 -23.22 5.14
CA PRO A 144 -7.71 -23.04 6.42
C PRO A 144 -8.03 -21.56 6.70
N GLU A 145 -9.03 -21.34 7.54
CA GLU A 145 -9.35 -20.00 8.04
C GLU A 145 -8.13 -19.36 8.73
N PRO A 146 -8.01 -18.03 8.71
CA PRO A 146 -6.89 -17.36 9.34
C PRO A 146 -6.95 -17.52 10.87
N SER A 147 -5.79 -17.57 11.50
CA SER A 147 -5.69 -17.68 12.97
C SER A 147 -6.16 -16.42 13.71
N VAL A 148 -6.28 -15.31 13.00
CA VAL A 148 -6.76 -14.02 13.50
C VAL A 148 -7.66 -13.35 12.46
N TYR A 149 -8.68 -12.63 12.92
CA TYR A 149 -9.50 -11.81 12.03
C TYR A 149 -8.81 -10.45 11.84
N PRO A 150 -8.44 -10.03 10.61
CA PRO A 150 -7.63 -8.86 10.40
C PRO A 150 -8.39 -7.56 10.62
N ALA A 151 -7.71 -6.53 11.11
CA ALA A 151 -8.16 -5.16 10.96
C ALA A 151 -7.76 -4.65 9.57
N VAL A 152 -8.69 -3.96 8.89
CA VAL A 152 -8.49 -3.44 7.54
C VAL A 152 -8.33 -1.92 7.59
N PHE A 153 -7.35 -1.41 6.88
CA PHE A 153 -7.07 0.02 6.75
C PHE A 153 -7.06 0.43 5.29
N PHE A 154 -7.55 1.63 5.05
CA PHE A 154 -7.45 2.27 3.76
C PHE A 154 -6.16 3.11 3.68
N LEU A 155 -5.46 2.95 2.57
CA LEU A 155 -4.34 3.79 2.18
C LEU A 155 -4.82 5.21 1.87
N ARG A 156 -3.90 6.16 1.95
CA ARG A 156 -4.20 7.57 1.71
C ARG A 156 -4.82 7.81 0.34
N ASP A 157 -5.76 8.75 0.28
CA ASP A 157 -6.24 9.36 -0.96
C ASP A 157 -6.59 10.85 -0.76
N LYS A 158 -6.96 11.52 -1.85
CA LYS A 158 -7.35 12.94 -1.86
C LYS A 158 -8.82 13.16 -2.25
N PHE A 159 -9.60 12.09 -2.36
CA PHE A 159 -10.96 12.18 -2.85
C PHE A 159 -11.92 12.67 -1.77
N THR A 160 -12.90 13.46 -2.21
CA THR A 160 -13.92 14.06 -1.34
C THR A 160 -15.30 13.41 -1.50
N VAL A 161 -15.46 12.54 -2.50
CA VAL A 161 -16.72 11.83 -2.78
C VAL A 161 -16.49 10.33 -2.56
N PRO A 162 -17.36 9.64 -1.79
CA PRO A 162 -18.56 10.12 -1.09
C PRO A 162 -18.27 10.97 0.16
N ARG A 163 -17.07 10.90 0.71
CA ARG A 163 -16.54 11.71 1.82
C ARG A 163 -15.03 11.77 1.80
N GLU A 164 -14.45 12.75 2.42
CA GLU A 164 -13.01 12.79 2.64
C GLU A 164 -12.52 11.64 3.52
N MET A 165 -11.27 11.24 3.31
CA MET A 165 -10.57 10.32 4.18
C MET A 165 -10.46 10.92 5.60
N ARG A 166 -10.71 10.08 6.61
CA ARG A 166 -10.54 10.42 8.02
C ARG A 166 -9.35 9.63 8.58
N PRO A 167 -8.21 10.26 8.83
CA PRO A 167 -7.04 9.54 9.34
C PRO A 167 -7.30 9.05 10.78
N ASP A 168 -7.24 7.74 10.97
CA ASP A 168 -7.29 7.10 12.30
C ASP A 168 -5.88 6.81 12.83
N VAL A 169 -4.89 6.80 11.94
CA VAL A 169 -3.46 6.68 12.29
C VAL A 169 -2.64 7.54 11.35
N ALA A 170 -1.66 8.24 11.90
CA ALA A 170 -0.63 8.92 11.13
C ALA A 170 0.76 8.52 11.65
N VAL A 171 1.61 8.06 10.75
CA VAL A 171 2.98 7.62 11.05
C VAL A 171 3.97 8.66 10.55
N ASP A 172 4.84 9.16 11.43
CA ASP A 172 5.98 9.98 11.03
C ASP A 172 7.00 9.12 10.27
N ILE A 173 7.30 9.50 9.03
CA ILE A 173 8.28 8.83 8.18
C ILE A 173 9.46 9.74 7.80
N THR A 174 9.62 10.85 8.52
CA THR A 174 10.63 11.87 8.19
C THR A 174 12.04 11.30 8.23
N ASP A 175 12.34 10.45 9.19
CA ASP A 175 13.65 9.81 9.40
C ASP A 175 13.99 8.69 8.39
N VAL A 176 12.98 8.13 7.74
CA VAL A 176 13.14 7.06 6.73
C VAL A 176 12.85 7.52 5.30
N GLY A 177 12.57 8.80 5.12
CA GLY A 177 12.15 9.38 3.83
C GLY A 177 13.13 9.12 2.69
N ASP A 178 14.43 9.29 2.91
CA ASP A 178 15.45 9.05 1.89
C ASP A 178 15.53 7.57 1.48
N ARG A 179 15.43 6.66 2.44
CA ARG A 179 15.38 5.21 2.17
C ARG A 179 14.12 4.84 1.38
N MET A 180 12.99 5.47 1.67
CA MET A 180 11.76 5.29 0.90
C MET A 180 11.92 5.83 -0.54
N LEU A 181 12.59 6.96 -0.72
CA LEU A 181 12.89 7.50 -2.06
C LEU A 181 13.78 6.57 -2.88
N ASP A 182 14.75 5.88 -2.25
CA ASP A 182 15.56 4.87 -2.92
C ASP A 182 14.73 3.67 -3.37
N ALA A 183 13.78 3.24 -2.56
CA ALA A 183 12.87 2.17 -2.92
C ALA A 183 11.97 2.56 -4.10
N LEU A 184 11.38 3.75 -4.07
CA LEU A 184 10.58 4.29 -5.19
C LEU A 184 11.42 4.41 -6.47
N ALA A 185 12.70 4.81 -6.36
CA ALA A 185 13.60 4.91 -7.51
C ALA A 185 13.90 3.56 -8.19
N CYS A 186 13.58 2.44 -7.56
CA CYS A 186 13.67 1.11 -8.19
C CYS A 186 12.61 0.90 -9.27
N HIS A 187 11.47 1.58 -9.20
CA HIS A 187 10.39 1.51 -10.19
C HIS A 187 10.68 2.42 -11.40
N GLU A 188 11.80 2.13 -12.06
CA GLU A 188 12.36 2.96 -13.13
C GLU A 188 11.41 3.13 -14.31
N SER A 189 10.75 2.03 -14.72
CA SER A 189 9.78 2.03 -15.82
C SER A 189 8.61 2.99 -15.57
N GLN A 190 8.27 3.23 -14.31
CA GLN A 190 7.19 4.14 -13.93
C GLN A 190 7.68 5.58 -13.74
N PHE A 191 8.58 5.81 -12.78
CA PHE A 191 8.95 7.17 -12.38
C PHE A 191 9.84 7.90 -13.37
N PHE A 192 10.59 7.19 -14.21
CA PHE A 192 11.52 7.82 -15.15
C PHE A 192 11.16 7.64 -16.62
N GLU A 193 10.25 6.72 -16.97
CA GLU A 193 9.90 6.45 -18.37
C GLU A 193 8.43 6.71 -18.69
N TRP A 194 7.48 6.13 -17.90
CA TRP A 194 6.05 6.21 -18.19
C TRP A 194 5.38 7.48 -17.70
N LEU A 195 5.51 7.82 -16.41
CA LEU A 195 4.76 8.89 -15.77
C LEU A 195 5.23 10.32 -16.09
N PRO A 196 6.53 10.61 -16.39
CA PRO A 196 6.99 11.98 -16.58
C PRO A 196 6.21 12.79 -17.61
N PRO A 197 5.82 12.25 -18.79
CA PRO A 197 5.03 12.97 -19.76
C PRO A 197 3.63 13.39 -19.30
N GLU A 198 3.09 12.74 -18.27
CA GLU A 198 1.75 13.01 -17.74
C GLU A 198 1.73 14.15 -16.69
N ILE A 199 2.90 14.64 -16.29
CA ILE A 199 3.04 15.64 -15.23
C ILE A 199 3.77 16.88 -15.77
N PRO A 200 3.16 18.07 -15.69
CA PRO A 200 3.79 19.29 -16.18
C PRO A 200 5.16 19.57 -15.54
N GLY A 201 6.16 19.87 -16.37
CA GLY A 201 7.54 20.15 -15.94
C GLY A 201 8.35 18.95 -15.47
N CYS A 202 7.77 17.75 -15.55
CA CYS A 202 8.43 16.53 -15.13
C CYS A 202 9.45 16.04 -16.15
N VAL A 203 9.14 16.16 -17.44
CA VAL A 203 10.04 15.71 -18.53
C VAL A 203 11.37 16.46 -18.51
N GLU A 204 11.34 17.79 -18.37
CA GLU A 204 12.52 18.66 -18.37
C GLU A 204 13.43 18.41 -17.15
N ALA A 205 12.83 17.99 -16.03
CA ALA A 205 13.54 17.73 -14.78
C ALA A 205 14.01 16.28 -14.63
N ASN A 206 13.57 15.38 -15.53
CA ASN A 206 13.78 13.95 -15.41
C ASN A 206 15.27 13.57 -15.59
N PRO A 207 15.94 12.99 -14.59
CA PRO A 207 17.33 12.56 -14.70
C PRO A 207 17.51 11.31 -15.57
N GLY A 208 16.41 10.65 -15.94
CA GLY A 208 16.41 9.37 -16.64
C GLY A 208 16.88 8.20 -15.79
N VAL A 209 16.79 7.00 -16.37
CA VAL A 209 17.21 5.74 -15.71
C VAL A 209 18.70 5.78 -15.35
N GLY A 210 19.54 6.41 -16.17
CA GLY A 210 20.99 6.59 -15.94
C GLY A 210 21.38 7.68 -14.94
N GLY A 211 20.42 8.41 -14.39
CA GLY A 211 20.68 9.47 -13.42
C GLY A 211 21.33 8.97 -12.13
N SER A 212 22.10 9.85 -11.46
CA SER A 212 22.67 9.53 -10.16
C SER A 212 21.58 9.25 -9.10
N ALA A 213 21.89 8.49 -8.07
CA ALA A 213 20.95 8.20 -6.98
C ALA A 213 20.38 9.49 -6.36
N GLU A 214 21.22 10.50 -6.15
CA GLU A 214 20.80 11.79 -5.60
C GLU A 214 19.83 12.51 -6.54
N ALA A 215 20.13 12.56 -7.85
CA ALA A 215 19.25 13.18 -8.85
C ALA A 215 17.89 12.46 -8.93
N LYS A 216 17.88 11.13 -8.85
CA LYS A 216 16.65 10.32 -8.81
C LYS A 216 15.82 10.60 -7.55
N ARG A 217 16.46 10.65 -6.38
CA ARG A 217 15.76 11.00 -5.13
C ARG A 217 15.12 12.38 -5.21
N GLU A 218 15.89 13.39 -5.65
CA GLU A 218 15.41 14.77 -5.74
C GLU A 218 14.22 14.90 -6.71
N PHE A 219 14.30 14.21 -7.83
CA PHE A 219 13.24 14.14 -8.81
C PHE A 219 11.95 13.53 -8.24
N ILE A 220 12.03 12.34 -7.62
CA ILE A 220 10.87 11.69 -7.00
C ILE A 220 10.34 12.51 -5.83
N ARG A 221 11.23 13.09 -5.01
CA ARG A 221 10.84 13.98 -3.91
C ARG A 221 9.99 15.13 -4.40
N LYS A 222 10.41 15.78 -5.48
CA LYS A 222 9.71 16.94 -6.05
C LYS A 222 8.34 16.60 -6.62
N PHE A 223 8.22 15.53 -7.38
CA PHE A 223 7.03 15.28 -8.20
C PHE A 223 6.00 14.34 -7.58
N TRP A 224 6.42 13.42 -6.70
CA TRP A 224 5.50 12.44 -6.09
C TRP A 224 5.53 12.44 -4.56
N PHE A 225 6.69 12.64 -3.96
CA PHE A 225 6.81 12.45 -2.52
C PHE A 225 6.30 13.65 -1.72
N SER A 226 6.87 14.85 -1.91
CA SER A 226 6.50 16.04 -1.14
C SER A 226 5.04 16.42 -1.35
N GLY A 227 4.55 16.37 -2.59
CA GLY A 227 3.16 16.69 -2.92
C GLY A 227 2.12 15.78 -2.26
N HIS A 228 2.51 14.58 -1.84
CA HIS A 228 1.65 13.65 -1.11
C HIS A 228 1.89 13.72 0.40
N LYS A 229 3.15 13.53 0.83
CA LYS A 229 3.49 13.33 2.24
C LYS A 229 3.43 14.63 3.06
N GLU A 230 3.86 15.76 2.50
CA GLU A 230 3.73 17.06 3.16
C GLU A 230 2.31 17.61 3.08
N TYR A 231 1.63 17.40 1.95
CA TYR A 231 0.25 17.85 1.77
C TYR A 231 -0.68 17.26 2.82
N ASP A 232 -0.60 15.94 3.04
CA ASP A 232 -1.44 15.28 4.04
C ASP A 232 -1.15 15.77 5.46
N MET A 233 0.13 16.04 5.78
CA MET A 233 0.48 16.62 7.09
C MET A 233 -0.17 17.98 7.30
N LYS A 234 -0.14 18.85 6.28
CA LYS A 234 -0.81 20.15 6.31
C LYS A 234 -2.33 20.02 6.37
N ARG A 235 -2.90 19.14 5.54
CA ARG A 235 -4.35 18.91 5.44
C ARG A 235 -4.97 18.46 6.77
N PHE A 236 -4.27 17.59 7.48
CA PHE A 236 -4.76 17.00 8.73
C PHE A 236 -4.17 17.67 9.99
N GLY A 237 -3.40 18.74 9.85
CA GLY A 237 -2.80 19.45 10.98
C GLY A 237 -1.80 18.62 11.78
N LEU A 238 -1.05 17.73 11.11
CA LEU A 238 -0.10 16.81 11.74
C LEU A 238 1.28 17.46 11.86
N PRO A 239 2.05 17.19 12.94
CA PRO A 239 3.31 17.87 13.23
C PRO A 239 4.52 17.33 12.48
N PHE A 240 4.35 16.42 11.53
CA PHE A 240 5.43 15.77 10.81
C PHE A 240 5.83 16.54 9.55
N LYS A 241 7.10 16.43 9.15
CA LYS A 241 7.52 16.90 7.83
C LYS A 241 6.97 15.99 6.73
N TYR A 242 7.15 14.68 6.91
CA TYR A 242 6.62 13.65 6.02
C TYR A 242 5.86 12.61 6.85
N GLY A 243 4.68 12.22 6.40
CA GLY A 243 3.87 11.22 7.09
C GLY A 243 3.07 10.34 6.16
N GLU A 244 2.65 9.21 6.69
CA GLU A 244 1.69 8.30 6.07
C GLU A 244 0.45 8.23 6.95
N VAL A 245 -0.72 8.35 6.32
CA VAL A 245 -2.01 8.37 7.01
C VAL A 245 -2.88 7.21 6.57
N PHE A 246 -3.61 6.64 7.53
CA PHE A 246 -4.44 5.47 7.30
C PHE A 246 -5.80 5.67 7.97
N GLU A 247 -6.86 5.21 7.30
CA GLU A 247 -8.21 5.17 7.85
C GLU A 247 -8.60 3.73 8.12
N MET A 248 -9.03 3.41 9.35
CA MET A 248 -9.51 2.08 9.68
C MET A 248 -10.91 1.86 9.11
N SER A 249 -11.09 0.75 8.39
CA SER A 249 -12.38 0.31 7.88
C SER A 249 -13.31 -0.11 9.03
N GLU A 250 -14.61 0.08 8.83
CA GLU A 250 -15.64 -0.49 9.69
C GLU A 250 -15.78 -2.02 9.53
N TYR A 251 -15.25 -2.56 8.43
CA TYR A 251 -15.16 -4.01 8.20
C TYR A 251 -13.84 -4.56 8.75
N GLY A 252 -13.88 -5.78 9.28
CA GLY A 252 -12.74 -6.40 9.93
C GLY A 252 -12.71 -6.16 11.44
N ALA A 253 -11.61 -6.56 12.08
CA ALA A 253 -11.41 -6.35 13.50
C ALA A 253 -11.32 -4.84 13.82
N GLN A 254 -11.97 -4.44 14.90
CA GLN A 254 -11.92 -3.06 15.38
C GLN A 254 -10.88 -2.95 16.51
N LEU A 255 -9.89 -2.08 16.33
CA LEU A 255 -8.82 -1.89 17.30
C LEU A 255 -9.09 -0.64 18.15
N THR A 256 -8.83 -0.78 19.45
CA THR A 256 -8.87 0.37 20.38
C THR A 256 -7.69 1.31 20.13
N THR A 257 -7.80 2.56 20.59
CA THR A 257 -6.69 3.52 20.57
C THR A 257 -5.41 2.96 21.20
N GLU A 258 -5.55 2.26 22.34
CA GLU A 258 -4.42 1.62 23.03
C GLU A 258 -3.75 0.52 22.17
N GLN A 259 -4.57 -0.32 21.52
CA GLN A 259 -4.05 -1.36 20.61
C GLN A 259 -3.35 -0.75 19.41
N LEU A 260 -3.89 0.31 18.83
CA LEU A 260 -3.24 1.03 17.72
C LEU A 260 -1.90 1.62 18.14
N ARG A 261 -1.84 2.29 19.29
CA ARG A 261 -0.59 2.85 19.85
C ARG A 261 0.47 1.77 20.15
N ALA A 262 0.04 0.56 20.50
CA ALA A 262 0.94 -0.56 20.75
C ALA A 262 1.49 -1.22 19.48
N ILE A 263 0.81 -1.07 18.33
CA ILE A 263 1.13 -1.73 17.05
C ILE A 263 1.94 -0.80 16.15
N PHE A 264 1.52 0.47 16.04
CA PHE A 264 2.16 1.41 15.12
C PHE A 264 3.46 1.96 15.71
N PRO A 265 4.42 2.41 14.86
CA PRO A 265 5.71 2.95 15.30
C PRO A 265 5.55 4.03 16.36
N GLU A 266 6.51 4.08 17.30
CA GLU A 266 6.55 5.13 18.33
C GLU A 266 6.51 6.52 17.69
N GLY A 267 5.76 7.44 18.31
CA GLY A 267 5.53 8.79 17.80
C GLY A 267 4.40 8.90 16.78
N SER A 268 3.74 7.79 16.40
CA SER A 268 2.54 7.86 15.55
C SER A 268 1.42 8.62 16.25
N VAL A 269 0.70 9.47 15.50
CA VAL A 269 -0.51 10.12 15.99
C VAL A 269 -1.70 9.19 15.81
N VAL A 270 -2.36 8.86 16.92
CA VAL A 270 -3.58 8.04 16.97
C VAL A 270 -4.62 8.82 17.76
N PRO A 271 -5.62 9.42 17.09
CA PRO A 271 -6.71 10.13 17.76
C PRO A 271 -7.50 9.20 18.70
N GLU A 272 -8.12 9.77 19.71
CA GLU A 272 -9.05 9.01 20.56
C GLU A 272 -10.25 8.55 19.73
N ARG A 273 -10.58 7.27 19.85
CA ARG A 273 -11.73 6.65 19.17
C ARG A 273 -12.71 6.12 20.20
N GLU A 274 -13.96 6.48 20.03
CA GLU A 274 -15.06 5.74 20.63
C GLU A 274 -15.39 4.57 19.71
N ILE A 275 -15.15 3.36 20.15
CA ILE A 275 -15.64 2.16 19.46
C ILE A 275 -17.14 2.15 19.68
N SER A 276 -17.92 2.36 18.62
CA SER A 276 -19.37 2.15 18.72
C SER A 276 -19.60 0.70 19.15
N GLU A 277 -20.40 0.50 20.22
CA GLU A 277 -20.73 -0.83 20.76
C GLU A 277 -21.63 -1.65 19.82
N TYR A 278 -21.50 -1.53 18.50
CA TYR A 278 -22.11 -2.48 17.58
C TYR A 278 -21.32 -3.79 17.65
N LYS A 279 -21.69 -4.61 18.62
CA LYS A 279 -21.35 -6.04 18.61
C LYS A 279 -22.12 -6.66 17.44
N THR A 280 -21.42 -6.97 16.35
CA THR A 280 -21.91 -7.93 15.36
C THR A 280 -21.83 -9.35 15.92
#